data_9b33dfacb239266bc482c4f8dcf234c6
#
_entry.id   9b33dfacb239266bc482c4f8dcf234c6
#
_cell.length_a   1.000
_cell.length_b   1.000
_cell.length_c   1.000
_cell.angle_alpha   90.00
_cell.angle_beta   90.00
_cell.angle_gamma   90.00
#
_symmetry.space_group_name_H-M   'P 1'
#
loop_
_entity.id
_entity.type
_entity.pdbx_description
1 polymer ?
#
loop_
_entity_poly.entity_id
_entity_poly.type
_entity_poly.pdbx_seq_one_letter_code
_entity_poly.pdbx_strand_id
1 'polypeptide(L)'
;YPSYRQILKSLGISPVDIMTNFENKFQPTAKDVISQNLDGLLVASPSNPTGTMLSKDELTDLIDASHSIGANFISDEIYHGIQYEKKAVSALEVTDDCYVINSFSKFFSMTGWRVGWMVVPQNHIRVVERLAQNLFICSPHVSQFAALEAISCEDELSQNLNIYRKNRQIIMDGLQHIGLQSFAPPDGAFYFYIDISKYSDDSLSFCNDILQEVGVAITPGVDFDPARGKTTIRISYARSTDEITEGINK
;
A
#
# COMPACT_ATOMS: atom_id res chain seq x y z
N TYR A 1 -3.05 -3.17 4.91
CA TYR A 1 -4.24 -3.20 4.04
C TYR A 1 -5.28 -4.16 4.60
N PRO A 2 -6.59 -3.79 4.69
CA PRO A 2 -7.62 -4.57 5.41
C PRO A 2 -7.72 -6.02 4.97
N SER A 3 -7.59 -6.28 3.67
CA SER A 3 -7.74 -7.62 3.10
C SER A 3 -6.73 -8.63 3.62
N TYR A 4 -5.52 -8.22 4.01
CA TYR A 4 -4.51 -9.15 4.53
C TYR A 4 -5.02 -9.88 5.76
N ARG A 5 -5.48 -9.14 6.77
CA ARG A 5 -6.01 -9.72 8.00
C ARG A 5 -7.24 -10.60 7.75
N GLN A 6 -8.15 -10.15 6.89
CA GLN A 6 -9.39 -10.89 6.63
C GLN A 6 -9.12 -12.18 5.85
N ILE A 7 -8.22 -12.16 4.87
CA ILE A 7 -7.83 -13.34 4.10
C ILE A 7 -7.10 -14.33 5.01
N LEU A 8 -6.12 -13.89 5.79
CA LEU A 8 -5.39 -14.76 6.72
C LEU A 8 -6.37 -15.47 7.68
N LYS A 9 -7.28 -14.72 8.30
CA LYS A 9 -8.31 -15.30 9.18
C LYS A 9 -9.20 -16.32 8.46
N SER A 10 -9.61 -16.03 7.22
CA SER A 10 -10.46 -16.95 6.43
C SER A 10 -9.76 -18.25 6.08
N LEU A 11 -8.43 -18.25 6.05
CA LEU A 11 -7.59 -19.44 5.85
C LEU A 11 -7.17 -20.13 7.16
N GLY A 12 -7.68 -19.68 8.30
CA GLY A 12 -7.33 -20.23 9.61
C GLY A 12 -5.93 -19.80 10.12
N ILE A 13 -5.32 -18.80 9.50
CA ILE A 13 -4.03 -18.24 9.91
C ILE A 13 -4.29 -17.15 10.94
N SER A 14 -3.48 -17.11 12.01
CA SER A 14 -3.56 -16.09 13.05
C SER A 14 -2.73 -14.87 12.67
N PRO A 15 -3.35 -13.73 12.28
CA PRO A 15 -2.59 -12.52 11.98
C PRO A 15 -2.09 -11.87 13.25
N VAL A 16 -0.83 -11.47 13.26
CA VAL A 16 -0.19 -10.66 14.30
C VAL A 16 0.04 -9.26 13.73
N ASP A 17 -0.53 -8.25 14.38
CA ASP A 17 -0.33 -6.87 13.96
C ASP A 17 0.93 -6.30 14.64
N ILE A 18 1.93 -5.93 13.85
CA ILE A 18 3.11 -5.23 14.33
C ILE A 18 2.78 -3.74 14.43
N MET A 19 2.79 -3.20 15.64
CA MET A 19 2.52 -1.78 15.87
C MET A 19 3.69 -0.93 15.37
N THR A 20 3.38 -0.02 14.47
CA THR A 20 4.33 0.95 13.91
C THR A 20 3.97 2.37 14.36
N ASN A 21 4.85 3.33 14.18
CA ASN A 21 4.65 4.71 14.61
C ASN A 21 5.07 5.71 13.52
N PHE A 22 4.77 6.96 13.76
CA PHE A 22 5.10 8.07 12.86
C PHE A 22 6.62 8.23 12.68
N GLU A 23 7.42 8.01 13.72
CA GLU A 23 8.88 8.18 13.72
C GLU A 23 9.53 7.22 12.72
N ASN A 24 8.99 6.01 12.59
CA ASN A 24 9.41 5.00 11.61
C ASN A 24 8.59 5.07 10.32
N LYS A 25 7.94 6.20 10.02
CA LYS A 25 7.08 6.36 8.84
C LYS A 25 6.02 5.26 8.70
N PHE A 26 5.54 4.73 9.82
CA PHE A 26 4.59 3.61 9.88
C PHE A 26 5.09 2.31 9.20
N GLN A 27 6.41 2.14 9.09
CA GLN A 27 7.03 0.88 8.66
C GLN A 27 7.58 0.12 9.87
N PRO A 28 7.57 -1.22 9.88
CA PRO A 28 8.16 -2.02 10.95
C PRO A 28 9.69 -1.93 10.91
N THR A 29 10.33 -2.23 12.04
CA THR A 29 11.78 -2.37 12.15
C THR A 29 12.17 -3.82 12.38
N ALA A 30 13.43 -4.17 12.13
CA ALA A 30 13.98 -5.50 12.41
C ALA A 30 13.76 -5.92 13.88
N LYS A 31 13.87 -4.98 14.82
CA LYS A 31 13.62 -5.22 16.24
C LYS A 31 12.18 -5.64 16.52
N ASP A 32 11.22 -5.02 15.85
CA ASP A 32 9.81 -5.34 15.98
C ASP A 32 9.52 -6.77 15.51
N VAL A 33 10.20 -7.21 14.44
CA VAL A 33 10.07 -8.56 13.87
C VAL A 33 10.68 -9.62 14.78
N ILE A 34 11.94 -9.44 15.21
CA ILE A 34 12.68 -10.43 16.04
C ILE A 34 11.97 -10.67 17.39
N SER A 35 11.26 -9.66 17.91
CA SER A 35 10.54 -9.78 19.17
C SER A 35 9.27 -10.63 19.09
N GLN A 36 8.85 -11.02 17.88
CA GLN A 36 7.64 -11.81 17.63
C GLN A 36 7.99 -13.26 17.27
N ASN A 37 7.04 -14.15 17.47
CA ASN A 37 7.11 -15.53 16.96
C ASN A 37 6.24 -15.62 15.71
N LEU A 38 6.85 -15.45 14.54
CA LEU A 38 6.16 -15.36 13.25
C LEU A 38 6.60 -16.50 12.32
N ASP A 39 5.64 -17.07 11.57
CA ASP A 39 5.91 -17.97 10.45
C ASP A 39 6.13 -17.20 9.12
N GLY A 40 5.68 -15.96 9.06
CA GLY A 40 5.85 -15.09 7.90
C GLY A 40 5.61 -13.63 8.23
N LEU A 41 6.31 -12.75 7.54
CA LEU A 41 6.16 -11.30 7.60
C LEU A 41 5.67 -10.78 6.24
N LEU A 42 4.54 -10.06 6.23
CA LEU A 42 4.04 -9.38 5.05
C LEU A 42 4.20 -7.87 5.22
N VAL A 43 4.92 -7.24 4.30
CA VAL A 43 5.18 -5.79 4.29
C VAL A 43 4.80 -5.21 2.93
N ALA A 44 4.24 -4.00 2.91
CA ALA A 44 3.95 -3.26 1.70
C ALA A 44 4.83 -2.01 1.59
N SER A 45 5.51 -1.84 0.45
CA SER A 45 6.35 -0.67 0.16
C SER A 45 6.33 -0.36 -1.34
N PRO A 46 5.69 0.76 -1.77
CA PRO A 46 4.93 1.75 -1.00
C PRO A 46 3.67 1.18 -0.35
N SER A 47 3.31 1.69 0.82
CA SER A 47 2.26 1.16 1.67
C SER A 47 0.88 1.82 1.43
N ASN A 48 -0.18 1.06 1.57
CA ASN A 48 -1.54 1.53 1.77
C ASN A 48 -1.94 1.22 3.24
N PRO A 49 -2.23 2.21 4.09
CA PRO A 49 -2.75 3.56 3.76
C PRO A 49 -1.73 4.69 3.76
N THR A 50 -0.47 4.47 4.13
CA THR A 50 0.46 5.54 4.52
C THR A 50 1.20 6.21 3.36
N GLY A 51 1.35 5.52 2.22
CA GLY A 51 2.16 5.98 1.09
C GLY A 51 3.67 5.96 1.34
N THR A 52 4.12 5.50 2.50
CA THR A 52 5.54 5.47 2.87
C THR A 52 6.27 4.29 2.26
N MET A 53 7.58 4.43 2.07
CA MET A 53 8.46 3.41 1.51
C MET A 53 9.60 3.05 2.46
N LEU A 54 10.04 1.80 2.36
CA LEU A 54 11.29 1.32 2.94
C LEU A 54 12.46 1.73 2.04
N SER A 55 13.57 2.13 2.64
CA SER A 55 14.87 2.19 1.98
C SER A 55 15.43 0.80 1.76
N LYS A 56 16.52 0.69 0.97
CA LYS A 56 17.18 -0.60 0.75
C LYS A 56 17.72 -1.20 2.04
N ASP A 57 18.31 -0.38 2.90
CA ASP A 57 18.87 -0.85 4.18
C ASP A 57 17.76 -1.33 5.12
N GLU A 58 16.67 -0.56 5.28
CA GLU A 58 15.51 -0.96 6.09
C GLU A 58 14.87 -2.26 5.57
N LEU A 59 14.76 -2.42 4.25
CA LEU A 59 14.22 -3.63 3.63
C LEU A 59 15.14 -4.83 3.86
N THR A 60 16.46 -4.63 3.74
CA THR A 60 17.48 -5.67 4.03
C THR A 60 17.40 -6.11 5.48
N ASP A 61 17.36 -5.16 6.42
CA ASP A 61 17.26 -5.46 7.85
C ASP A 61 16.00 -6.25 8.18
N LEU A 62 14.86 -5.95 7.55
CA LEU A 62 13.61 -6.70 7.75
C LEU A 62 13.66 -8.11 7.17
N ILE A 63 14.26 -8.30 6.01
CA ILE A 63 14.46 -9.61 5.38
C ILE A 63 15.37 -10.48 6.26
N ASP A 64 16.52 -9.94 6.68
CA ASP A 64 17.47 -10.64 7.54
C ASP A 64 16.84 -10.99 8.90
N ALA A 65 16.08 -10.07 9.49
CA ALA A 65 15.32 -10.31 10.71
C ALA A 65 14.32 -11.46 10.56
N SER A 66 13.57 -11.47 9.46
CA SER A 66 12.59 -12.52 9.16
C SER A 66 13.28 -13.88 9.02
N HIS A 67 14.35 -13.95 8.23
CA HIS A 67 15.10 -15.19 8.02
C HIS A 67 15.75 -15.68 9.31
N SER A 68 16.24 -14.79 10.18
CA SER A 68 16.87 -15.14 11.45
C SER A 68 15.95 -15.89 12.42
N ILE A 69 14.62 -15.67 12.30
CA ILE A 69 13.59 -16.37 13.10
C ILE A 69 12.90 -17.48 12.32
N GLY A 70 13.33 -17.78 11.09
CA GLY A 70 12.73 -18.80 10.22
C GLY A 70 11.41 -18.39 9.57
N ALA A 71 11.08 -17.09 9.56
CA ALA A 71 9.86 -16.57 8.95
C ALA A 71 10.04 -16.29 7.45
N ASN A 72 9.03 -16.60 6.65
CA ASN A 72 8.99 -16.24 5.23
C ASN A 72 8.77 -14.73 5.07
N PHE A 73 9.46 -14.11 4.11
CA PHE A 73 9.26 -12.70 3.78
C PHE A 73 8.35 -12.52 2.56
N ILE A 74 7.29 -11.72 2.69
CA ILE A 74 6.33 -11.43 1.63
C ILE A 74 6.33 -9.91 1.41
N SER A 75 6.78 -9.49 0.21
CA SER A 75 6.81 -8.09 -0.22
C SER A 75 5.60 -7.79 -1.12
N ASP A 76 4.69 -6.94 -0.66
CA ASP A 76 3.65 -6.37 -1.51
C ASP A 76 4.18 -5.11 -2.19
N GLU A 77 4.50 -5.24 -3.48
CA GLU A 77 5.08 -4.20 -4.32
C GLU A 77 4.06 -3.61 -5.32
N ILE A 78 2.76 -3.76 -5.02
CA ILE A 78 1.69 -3.38 -5.94
C ILE A 78 1.75 -1.91 -6.40
N TYR A 79 2.39 -1.03 -5.61
CA TYR A 79 2.54 0.39 -5.94
C TYR A 79 3.88 0.74 -6.58
N HIS A 80 4.74 -0.22 -6.90
CA HIS A 80 5.96 0.05 -7.68
C HIS A 80 5.60 0.71 -9.01
N GLY A 81 6.38 1.72 -9.40
CA GLY A 81 6.07 2.65 -10.49
C GLY A 81 5.39 3.94 -10.04
N ILE A 82 4.64 3.91 -8.92
CA ILE A 82 4.04 5.12 -8.32
C ILE A 82 4.89 5.56 -7.14
N GLN A 83 5.96 6.25 -7.44
CA GLN A 83 6.88 6.86 -6.47
C GLN A 83 7.29 8.26 -6.96
N TYR A 84 7.74 9.11 -6.05
CA TYR A 84 7.95 10.53 -6.35
C TYR A 84 9.41 10.94 -6.36
N GLU A 85 10.05 11.09 -5.20
CA GLU A 85 11.43 11.56 -5.08
C GLU A 85 12.46 10.43 -5.12
N LYS A 86 12.08 9.24 -4.63
CA LYS A 86 12.97 8.08 -4.52
C LYS A 86 12.39 6.90 -5.29
N LYS A 87 13.25 6.06 -5.83
CA LYS A 87 12.83 4.79 -6.44
C LYS A 87 12.50 3.77 -5.34
N ALA A 88 11.38 3.07 -5.49
CA ALA A 88 11.07 1.92 -4.65
C ALA A 88 12.08 0.78 -4.89
N VAL A 89 12.42 0.06 -3.83
CA VAL A 89 13.36 -1.06 -3.87
C VAL A 89 12.56 -2.35 -3.81
N SER A 90 12.81 -3.25 -4.75
CA SER A 90 12.21 -4.59 -4.72
C SER A 90 12.96 -5.49 -3.74
N ALA A 91 12.24 -6.38 -3.06
CA ALA A 91 12.86 -7.41 -2.23
C ALA A 91 13.82 -8.31 -3.03
N LEU A 92 13.58 -8.45 -4.34
CA LEU A 92 14.47 -9.18 -5.25
C LEU A 92 15.82 -8.50 -5.49
N GLU A 93 15.99 -7.22 -5.13
CA GLU A 93 17.30 -6.55 -5.12
C GLU A 93 18.14 -6.95 -3.90
N VAL A 94 17.56 -7.67 -2.95
CA VAL A 94 18.19 -8.12 -1.71
C VAL A 94 18.34 -9.64 -1.69
N THR A 95 17.28 -10.40 -2.02
CA THR A 95 17.29 -11.86 -1.94
C THR A 95 16.33 -12.51 -2.94
N ASP A 96 16.63 -13.72 -3.38
CA ASP A 96 15.71 -14.58 -4.15
C ASP A 96 14.83 -15.46 -3.23
N ASP A 97 15.11 -15.49 -1.93
CA ASP A 97 14.35 -16.25 -0.93
C ASP A 97 13.27 -15.37 -0.29
N CYS A 98 12.35 -14.90 -1.12
CA CYS A 98 11.21 -14.09 -0.73
C CYS A 98 10.04 -14.28 -1.70
N TYR A 99 8.87 -13.81 -1.29
CA TYR A 99 7.69 -13.74 -2.15
C TYR A 99 7.44 -12.28 -2.51
N VAL A 100 7.39 -11.97 -3.81
CA VAL A 100 7.06 -10.63 -4.30
C VAL A 100 5.70 -10.66 -4.99
N ILE A 101 4.80 -9.79 -4.55
CA ILE A 101 3.46 -9.65 -5.12
C ILE A 101 3.37 -8.31 -5.84
N ASN A 102 2.95 -8.33 -7.10
CA ASN A 102 2.72 -7.12 -7.86
C ASN A 102 1.51 -7.26 -8.80
N SER A 103 1.08 -6.17 -9.42
CA SER A 103 -0.15 -6.17 -10.20
C SER A 103 -0.17 -5.05 -11.24
N PHE A 104 -0.92 -5.27 -12.31
CA PHE A 104 -1.27 -4.24 -13.28
C PHE A 104 -2.33 -3.26 -12.78
N SER A 105 -2.91 -3.49 -11.60
CA SER A 105 -4.03 -2.71 -11.07
C SER A 105 -3.71 -1.25 -10.79
N LYS A 106 -2.46 -0.89 -10.43
CA LYS A 106 -2.13 0.43 -9.89
C LYS A 106 -1.35 1.28 -10.89
N PHE A 107 -0.05 1.04 -11.03
CA PHE A 107 0.79 1.80 -11.95
C PHE A 107 0.24 1.78 -13.39
N PHE A 108 -0.16 0.61 -13.86
CA PHE A 108 -0.70 0.42 -15.21
C PHE A 108 -2.18 0.81 -15.36
N SER A 109 -2.83 1.34 -14.33
CA SER A 109 -4.26 1.78 -14.36
C SER A 109 -5.25 0.68 -14.77
N MET A 110 -4.91 -0.60 -14.57
CA MET A 110 -5.67 -1.77 -15.04
C MET A 110 -6.43 -2.48 -13.93
N THR A 111 -7.01 -1.76 -12.97
CA THR A 111 -7.69 -2.35 -11.79
C THR A 111 -8.80 -3.34 -12.18
N GLY A 112 -9.62 -3.02 -13.19
CA GLY A 112 -10.71 -3.86 -13.65
C GLY A 112 -10.30 -5.09 -14.47
N TRP A 113 -9.06 -5.16 -14.94
CA TRP A 113 -8.55 -6.23 -15.80
C TRP A 113 -8.13 -7.49 -15.05
N ARG A 114 -7.94 -7.42 -13.74
CA ARG A 114 -7.67 -8.55 -12.85
C ARG A 114 -6.41 -9.35 -13.24
N VAL A 115 -5.31 -8.67 -13.50
CA VAL A 115 -4.00 -9.28 -13.80
C VAL A 115 -2.96 -8.82 -12.78
N GLY A 116 -2.13 -9.75 -12.35
CA GLY A 116 -0.98 -9.54 -11.48
C GLY A 116 0.00 -10.67 -11.62
N TRP A 117 1.12 -10.58 -10.92
CA TRP A 117 2.13 -11.63 -10.89
C TRP A 117 2.71 -11.79 -9.50
N MET A 118 3.30 -12.95 -9.29
CA MET A 118 4.04 -13.28 -8.09
C MET A 118 5.39 -13.88 -8.47
N VAL A 119 6.45 -13.41 -7.82
CA VAL A 119 7.75 -14.08 -7.83
C VAL A 119 7.87 -14.86 -6.52
N VAL A 120 8.30 -16.11 -6.62
CA VAL A 120 8.37 -17.02 -5.47
C VAL A 120 9.69 -17.77 -5.47
N PRO A 121 10.19 -18.26 -4.33
CA PRO A 121 11.35 -19.12 -4.28
C PRO A 121 11.21 -20.34 -5.20
N GLN A 122 12.30 -20.73 -5.87
CA GLN A 122 12.30 -21.77 -6.91
C GLN A 122 11.64 -23.09 -6.47
N ASN A 123 11.89 -23.50 -5.22
CA ASN A 123 11.31 -24.73 -4.64
C ASN A 123 9.81 -24.64 -4.37
N HIS A 124 9.22 -23.44 -4.37
CA HIS A 124 7.79 -23.21 -4.13
C HIS A 124 6.96 -23.02 -5.41
N ILE A 125 7.57 -22.86 -6.57
CA ILE A 125 6.88 -22.63 -7.84
C ILE A 125 5.78 -23.67 -8.05
N ARG A 126 6.09 -24.96 -7.92
CA ARG A 126 5.12 -26.01 -8.21
C ARG A 126 3.93 -26.05 -7.23
N VAL A 127 4.16 -25.67 -5.97
CA VAL A 127 3.10 -25.57 -4.96
C VAL A 127 2.16 -24.42 -5.30
N VAL A 128 2.72 -23.26 -5.64
CA VAL A 128 1.95 -22.06 -6.00
C VAL A 128 1.19 -22.25 -7.30
N GLU A 129 1.78 -22.89 -8.32
CA GLU A 129 1.07 -23.26 -9.56
C GLU A 129 -0.16 -24.12 -9.29
N ARG A 130 -0.05 -25.14 -8.42
CA ARG A 130 -1.18 -25.98 -8.06
C ARG A 130 -2.29 -25.22 -7.35
N LEU A 131 -1.92 -24.30 -6.44
CA LEU A 131 -2.88 -23.42 -5.78
C LEU A 131 -3.60 -22.54 -6.78
N ALA A 132 -2.86 -21.85 -7.65
CA ALA A 132 -3.41 -20.98 -8.67
C ALA A 132 -4.36 -21.76 -9.61
N GLN A 133 -3.94 -22.93 -10.07
CA GLN A 133 -4.74 -23.80 -10.95
C GLN A 133 -6.08 -24.20 -10.33
N ASN A 134 -6.13 -24.42 -9.03
CA ASN A 134 -7.35 -24.86 -8.34
C ASN A 134 -8.21 -23.70 -7.83
N LEU A 135 -7.63 -22.52 -7.56
CA LEU A 135 -8.36 -21.36 -7.05
C LEU A 135 -9.01 -20.52 -8.16
N PHE A 136 -8.32 -20.34 -9.29
CA PHE A 136 -8.81 -19.46 -10.36
C PHE A 136 -8.35 -19.83 -11.78
N ILE A 137 -7.58 -20.91 -11.94
CA ILE A 137 -7.05 -21.44 -13.21
C ILE A 137 -6.01 -20.49 -13.84
N CYS A 138 -6.45 -19.37 -14.38
CA CYS A 138 -5.59 -18.31 -14.96
C CYS A 138 -6.34 -16.98 -15.01
N SER A 139 -5.60 -15.90 -15.28
CA SER A 139 -6.19 -14.59 -15.58
C SER A 139 -6.96 -14.64 -16.93
N PRO A 140 -8.00 -13.79 -17.12
CA PRO A 140 -8.72 -13.72 -18.40
C PRO A 140 -7.77 -13.47 -19.57
N HIS A 141 -7.98 -14.19 -20.68
CA HIS A 141 -7.09 -14.15 -21.84
C HIS A 141 -6.92 -12.74 -22.41
N VAL A 142 -8.02 -12.01 -22.62
CA VAL A 142 -7.99 -10.62 -23.11
C VAL A 142 -7.19 -9.70 -22.19
N SER A 143 -7.27 -9.93 -20.88
CA SER A 143 -6.52 -9.15 -19.89
C SER A 143 -5.01 -9.39 -19.96
N GLN A 144 -4.59 -10.61 -20.31
CA GLN A 144 -3.16 -10.92 -20.49
C GLN A 144 -2.58 -10.18 -21.69
N PHE A 145 -3.30 -10.11 -22.82
CA PHE A 145 -2.89 -9.33 -24.00
C PHE A 145 -2.85 -7.83 -23.70
N ALA A 146 -3.87 -7.31 -23.02
CA ALA A 146 -3.87 -5.91 -22.59
C ALA A 146 -2.69 -5.59 -21.65
N ALA A 147 -2.34 -6.50 -20.73
CA ALA A 147 -1.21 -6.34 -19.83
C ALA A 147 0.13 -6.35 -20.59
N LEU A 148 0.27 -7.21 -21.60
CA LEU A 148 1.46 -7.25 -22.46
C LEU A 148 1.67 -5.92 -23.19
N GLU A 149 0.61 -5.35 -23.74
CA GLU A 149 0.67 -4.05 -24.44
C GLU A 149 0.94 -2.91 -23.45
N ALA A 150 0.33 -2.94 -22.25
CA ALA A 150 0.49 -1.90 -21.24
C ALA A 150 1.95 -1.71 -20.78
N ILE A 151 2.80 -2.73 -20.89
CA ILE A 151 4.23 -2.62 -20.56
C ILE A 151 4.94 -1.62 -21.48
N SER A 152 4.44 -1.43 -22.71
CA SER A 152 5.01 -0.51 -23.70
C SER A 152 4.41 0.90 -23.65
N CYS A 153 3.43 1.18 -22.76
CA CYS A 153 2.74 2.47 -22.67
C CYS A 153 3.44 3.44 -21.68
N GLU A 154 4.76 3.60 -21.78
CA GLU A 154 5.55 4.40 -20.83
C GLU A 154 5.13 5.87 -20.77
N ASP A 155 4.77 6.47 -21.92
CA ASP A 155 4.38 7.88 -22.01
C ASP A 155 3.06 8.15 -21.25
N GLU A 156 2.05 7.30 -21.47
CA GLU A 156 0.75 7.40 -20.80
C GLU A 156 0.87 7.17 -19.30
N LEU A 157 1.68 6.18 -18.89
CA LEU A 157 1.93 5.88 -17.49
C LEU A 157 2.65 7.04 -16.79
N SER A 158 3.61 7.67 -17.46
CA SER A 158 4.33 8.85 -16.98
C SER A 158 3.40 10.05 -16.82
N GLN A 159 2.43 10.25 -17.72
CA GLN A 159 1.42 11.30 -17.61
C GLN A 159 0.56 11.09 -16.35
N ASN A 160 0.08 9.86 -16.10
CA ASN A 160 -0.68 9.54 -14.89
C ASN A 160 0.13 9.81 -13.61
N LEU A 161 1.40 9.42 -13.60
CA LEU A 161 2.29 9.69 -12.46
C LEU A 161 2.47 11.20 -12.22
N ASN A 162 2.56 12.00 -13.27
CA ASN A 162 2.65 13.46 -13.16
C ASN A 162 1.38 14.08 -12.56
N ILE A 163 0.19 13.54 -12.91
CA ILE A 163 -1.07 13.95 -12.28
C ILE A 163 -1.04 13.63 -10.79
N TYR A 164 -0.62 12.43 -10.38
CA TYR A 164 -0.51 12.07 -8.97
C TYR A 164 0.49 12.94 -8.22
N ARG A 165 1.63 13.26 -8.83
CA ARG A 165 2.63 14.16 -8.23
C ARG A 165 2.05 15.57 -7.99
N LYS A 166 1.32 16.10 -8.96
CA LYS A 166 0.64 17.40 -8.82
C LYS A 166 -0.43 17.36 -7.74
N ASN A 167 -1.27 16.34 -7.74
CA ASN A 167 -2.34 16.15 -6.76
C ASN A 167 -1.80 15.99 -5.33
N ARG A 168 -0.70 15.23 -5.18
CA ARG A 168 0.01 15.09 -3.90
C ARG A 168 0.43 16.45 -3.35
N GLN A 169 1.00 17.32 -4.18
CA GLN A 169 1.43 18.64 -3.76
C GLN A 169 0.24 19.51 -3.35
N ILE A 170 -0.84 19.52 -4.13
CA ILE A 170 -2.06 20.29 -3.82
C ILE A 170 -2.63 19.88 -2.45
N ILE A 171 -2.71 18.58 -2.17
CA ILE A 171 -3.20 18.09 -0.87
C ILE A 171 -2.23 18.47 0.25
N MET A 172 -0.91 18.30 0.05
CA MET A 172 0.09 18.70 1.05
C MET A 172 -0.04 20.16 1.44
N ASP A 173 -0.14 21.05 0.45
CA ASP A 173 -0.26 22.50 0.66
C ASP A 173 -1.59 22.84 1.36
N GLY A 174 -2.69 22.21 0.94
CA GLY A 174 -4.01 22.40 1.57
C GLY A 174 -4.04 21.93 3.02
N LEU A 175 -3.54 20.73 3.31
CA LEU A 175 -3.45 20.20 4.67
C LEU A 175 -2.58 21.08 5.58
N GLN A 176 -1.48 21.60 5.05
CA GLN A 176 -0.64 22.54 5.78
C GLN A 176 -1.36 23.86 6.08
N HIS A 177 -2.13 24.37 5.12
CA HIS A 177 -2.89 25.59 5.26
C HIS A 177 -3.94 25.51 6.39
N ILE A 178 -4.62 24.37 6.54
CA ILE A 178 -5.63 24.14 7.59
C ILE A 178 -5.04 23.61 8.90
N GLY A 179 -3.70 23.46 8.99
CA GLY A 179 -3.02 23.00 10.20
C GLY A 179 -3.04 21.48 10.44
N LEU A 180 -3.50 20.69 9.49
CA LEU A 180 -3.46 19.22 9.52
C LEU A 180 -2.08 18.71 9.07
N GLN A 181 -1.11 18.69 9.99
CA GLN A 181 0.29 18.36 9.68
C GLN A 181 0.74 17.00 10.27
N SER A 182 -0.16 16.28 10.95
CA SER A 182 0.16 15.01 11.59
C SER A 182 0.05 13.83 10.60
N PHE A 183 0.93 13.81 9.58
CA PHE A 183 1.05 12.73 8.61
C PHE A 183 2.50 12.57 8.14
N ALA A 184 2.89 11.35 7.78
CA ALA A 184 4.13 11.11 7.06
C ALA A 184 3.91 11.47 5.58
N PRO A 185 4.73 12.35 4.96
CA PRO A 185 4.62 12.63 3.53
C PRO A 185 4.72 11.33 2.73
N PRO A 186 3.78 11.05 1.81
CA PRO A 186 3.84 9.82 1.03
C PRO A 186 5.04 9.85 0.07
N ASP A 187 5.89 8.83 0.16
CA ASP A 187 7.01 8.60 -0.75
C ASP A 187 6.52 7.99 -2.08
N GLY A 188 5.40 7.26 -2.03
CA GLY A 188 4.77 6.59 -3.18
C GLY A 188 3.29 6.30 -2.96
N ALA A 189 2.71 5.43 -3.80
CA ALA A 189 1.28 5.20 -3.88
C ALA A 189 0.50 6.50 -4.17
N PHE A 190 -0.74 6.62 -3.72
CA PHE A 190 -1.56 7.84 -3.90
C PHE A 190 -2.47 8.10 -2.69
N TYR A 191 -1.87 8.01 -1.46
CA TYR A 191 -2.60 8.17 -0.20
C TYR A 191 -1.88 9.10 0.76
N PHE A 192 -2.68 9.84 1.53
CA PHE A 192 -2.29 10.44 2.80
C PHE A 192 -2.98 9.70 3.93
N TYR A 193 -2.24 9.38 4.99
CA TYR A 193 -2.77 8.84 6.23
C TYR A 193 -2.52 9.82 7.35
N ILE A 194 -3.59 10.37 7.91
CA ILE A 194 -3.58 11.61 8.68
C ILE A 194 -4.15 11.34 10.06
N ASP A 195 -3.47 11.82 11.10
CA ASP A 195 -4.00 11.84 12.47
C ASP A 195 -4.92 13.05 12.64
N ILE A 196 -6.16 12.77 13.02
CA ILE A 196 -7.21 13.75 13.28
C ILE A 196 -7.58 13.82 14.77
N SER A 197 -6.78 13.26 15.67
CA SER A 197 -7.07 13.20 17.13
C SER A 197 -7.34 14.57 17.76
N LYS A 198 -6.87 15.65 17.16
CA LYS A 198 -7.16 17.02 17.58
C LYS A 198 -8.57 17.50 17.21
N TYR A 199 -9.25 16.80 16.30
CA TYR A 199 -10.55 17.20 15.74
C TYR A 199 -11.66 16.20 16.08
N SER A 200 -11.33 14.90 16.15
CA SER A 200 -12.29 13.84 16.43
C SER A 200 -11.62 12.61 17.03
N ASP A 201 -12.34 11.89 17.87
CA ASP A 201 -12.02 10.56 18.38
C ASP A 201 -12.87 9.46 17.70
N ASP A 202 -13.66 9.83 16.70
CA ASP A 202 -14.48 8.93 15.87
C ASP A 202 -14.31 9.26 14.38
N SER A 203 -13.36 8.58 13.72
CA SER A 203 -13.07 8.78 12.31
C SER A 203 -14.25 8.42 11.40
N LEU A 204 -15.13 7.51 11.82
CA LEU A 204 -16.29 7.12 11.02
C LEU A 204 -17.31 8.24 10.97
N SER A 205 -17.69 8.80 12.12
CA SER A 205 -18.56 9.98 12.20
C SER A 205 -17.94 11.16 11.45
N PHE A 206 -16.68 11.46 11.70
CA PHE A 206 -15.96 12.55 11.04
C PHE A 206 -15.99 12.45 9.50
N CYS A 207 -15.72 11.27 8.94
CA CYS A 207 -15.80 11.07 7.49
C CYS A 207 -17.22 11.19 6.95
N ASN A 208 -18.22 10.72 7.70
CA ASN A 208 -19.62 10.86 7.31
C ASN A 208 -20.08 12.32 7.33
N ASP A 209 -19.70 13.09 8.33
CA ASP A 209 -20.07 14.51 8.46
C ASP A 209 -19.45 15.31 7.29
N ILE A 210 -18.18 15.11 6.94
CA ILE A 210 -17.57 15.73 5.77
C ILE A 210 -18.31 15.34 4.48
N LEU A 211 -18.69 14.07 4.33
CA LEU A 211 -19.45 13.63 3.16
C LEU A 211 -20.81 14.32 3.07
N GLN A 212 -21.53 14.46 4.19
CA GLN A 212 -22.88 15.06 4.22
C GLN A 212 -22.83 16.58 4.06
N GLU A 213 -21.85 17.26 4.67
CA GLU A 213 -21.79 18.72 4.67
C GLU A 213 -21.21 19.30 3.39
N VAL A 214 -20.16 18.68 2.85
CA VAL A 214 -19.40 19.24 1.71
C VAL A 214 -19.29 18.30 0.50
N GLY A 215 -19.79 17.06 0.59
CA GLY A 215 -19.81 16.11 -0.51
C GLY A 215 -18.43 15.52 -0.85
N VAL A 216 -17.48 15.53 0.10
CA VAL A 216 -16.14 14.96 -0.05
C VAL A 216 -16.05 13.62 0.65
N ALA A 217 -15.77 12.56 -0.11
CA ALA A 217 -15.61 11.21 0.41
C ALA A 217 -14.14 10.94 0.80
N ILE A 218 -13.89 10.70 2.08
CA ILE A 218 -12.62 10.25 2.64
C ILE A 218 -12.82 8.93 3.38
N THR A 219 -11.74 8.19 3.65
CA THR A 219 -11.85 6.84 4.25
C THR A 219 -11.48 6.90 5.74
N PRO A 220 -12.33 6.37 6.65
CA PRO A 220 -12.00 6.31 8.07
C PRO A 220 -10.85 5.35 8.34
N GLY A 221 -10.01 5.68 9.32
CA GLY A 221 -8.83 4.88 9.66
C GLY A 221 -9.15 3.52 10.26
N VAL A 222 -10.35 3.34 10.82
CA VAL A 222 -10.81 2.05 11.37
C VAL A 222 -10.79 0.91 10.36
N ASP A 223 -10.82 1.20 9.07
CA ASP A 223 -10.67 0.21 8.01
C ASP A 223 -9.24 -0.36 7.95
N PHE A 224 -8.25 0.39 8.41
CA PHE A 224 -6.82 0.05 8.25
C PHE A 224 -6.14 -0.33 9.57
N ASP A 225 -6.43 0.41 10.63
CA ASP A 225 -5.73 0.32 11.90
C ASP A 225 -6.71 0.08 13.06
N PRO A 226 -6.75 -1.13 13.63
CA PRO A 226 -7.67 -1.44 14.74
C PRO A 226 -7.29 -0.71 16.05
N ALA A 227 -6.05 -0.23 16.17
CA ALA A 227 -5.59 0.43 17.39
C ALA A 227 -5.81 1.96 17.35
N ARG A 228 -5.48 2.61 16.22
CA ARG A 228 -5.52 4.08 16.09
C ARG A 228 -6.55 4.57 15.06
N GLY A 229 -7.21 3.67 14.38
CA GLY A 229 -8.11 4.01 13.28
C GLY A 229 -9.25 4.96 13.65
N LYS A 230 -9.65 5.02 14.94
CA LYS A 230 -10.65 5.97 15.40
C LYS A 230 -10.21 7.44 15.28
N THR A 231 -8.93 7.69 15.30
CA THR A 231 -8.35 9.05 15.25
C THR A 231 -7.54 9.29 13.98
N THR A 232 -7.72 8.47 12.96
CA THR A 232 -6.99 8.61 11.69
C THR A 232 -7.93 8.53 10.50
N ILE A 233 -7.54 9.14 9.39
CA ILE A 233 -8.24 9.07 8.10
C ILE A 233 -7.26 8.80 6.97
N ARG A 234 -7.77 8.26 5.85
CA ARG A 234 -7.02 8.17 4.60
C ARG A 234 -7.65 9.02 3.51
N ILE A 235 -6.85 9.89 2.88
CA ILE A 235 -7.22 10.62 1.68
C ILE A 235 -6.54 9.97 0.48
N SER A 236 -7.30 9.68 -0.60
CA SER A 236 -6.76 9.23 -1.89
C SER A 236 -6.73 10.40 -2.86
N TYR A 237 -5.61 10.53 -3.60
CA TYR A 237 -5.48 11.54 -4.64
C TYR A 237 -5.40 10.96 -6.07
N ALA A 238 -5.90 9.76 -6.26
CA ALA A 238 -6.00 9.10 -7.57
C ALA A 238 -7.25 9.55 -8.34
N ARG A 239 -7.35 10.84 -8.60
CA ARG A 239 -8.44 11.52 -9.32
C ARG A 239 -7.88 12.59 -10.24
N SER A 240 -8.75 13.25 -11.02
CA SER A 240 -8.36 14.43 -11.79
C SER A 240 -7.88 15.56 -10.87
N THR A 241 -6.98 16.41 -11.36
CA THR A 241 -6.47 17.54 -10.57
C THR A 241 -7.58 18.50 -10.17
N ASP A 242 -8.57 18.68 -11.03
CA ASP A 242 -9.69 19.60 -10.76
C ASP A 242 -10.56 19.06 -9.60
N GLU A 243 -10.89 17.75 -9.58
CA GLU A 243 -11.62 17.13 -8.47
C GLU A 243 -10.85 17.22 -7.14
N ILE A 244 -9.52 17.01 -7.18
CA ILE A 244 -8.67 17.14 -5.99
C ILE A 244 -8.63 18.59 -5.50
N THR A 245 -8.50 19.53 -6.40
CA THR A 245 -8.49 20.99 -6.07
C THR A 245 -9.84 21.41 -5.49
N GLU A 246 -10.94 20.95 -6.08
CA GLU A 246 -12.28 21.20 -5.54
C GLU A 246 -12.43 20.61 -4.14
N GLY A 247 -12.04 19.33 -3.96
CA GLY A 247 -12.21 18.63 -2.69
C GLY A 247 -11.40 19.23 -1.54
N ILE A 248 -10.20 19.73 -1.80
CA ILE A 248 -9.36 20.33 -0.73
C ILE A 248 -9.83 21.75 -0.37
N ASN A 249 -10.54 22.45 -1.24
CA ASN A 249 -11.09 23.79 -1.00
C ASN A 249 -12.45 23.78 -0.27
N LYS A 250 -13.09 22.63 -0.17
CA LYS A 250 -14.33 22.43 0.57
C LYS A 250 -14.08 22.08 2.02
#